data_3d887464174d2c38e76a6909aaa286ef
#
_entry.id   3d887464174d2c38e76a6909aaa286ef
#
_cell.length_a   1.000
_cell.length_b   1.000
_cell.length_c   1.000
_cell.angle_alpha   90.00
_cell.angle_beta   90.00
_cell.angle_gamma   90.00
#
_symmetry.space_group_name_H-M   'P 1'
#
loop_
_entity.id
_entity.type
_entity.pdbx_description
1 polymer ?
#
loop_
_entity_poly.entity_id
_entity_poly.type
_entity_poly.pdbx_seq_one_letter_code
_entity_poly.pdbx_strand_id
1 'polypeptide(L)'
;MPEPLAGRTVVVTRAASQAGEFVAELESYGAKVIICPTIEIAEPESYERLDEAIDHLYGYDWLIFTSANAIEYFLRRLNARGVKVEELDEIKVCAIGQASADKLRDAHVHVDVIPSQSKAEGVFAALSEYVGGVEQLHGLNILLPRAAIGRDYLPKALEEAGARVDVVTAYRTVIPENLDRGRLSAMLAGSADCIAFTSSSTVKNLALLFDTHDLSNVLSGVTIACIGDVTTATAAEYGLHIDIQPAQSTVKELAKAIASYYTKEKPSTDYTESA
;
A
#
# COMPACT_ATOMS: atom_id res chain seq x y z
N MET A 1 -6.85 -8.68 28.72
CA MET A 1 -7.93 -8.81 27.72
C MET A 1 -7.85 -10.20 27.13
N PRO A 2 -8.92 -10.80 26.60
CA PRO A 2 -8.77 -12.10 25.94
C PRO A 2 -7.79 -11.96 24.76
N GLU A 3 -6.84 -12.90 24.68
CA GLU A 3 -5.85 -12.98 23.59
C GLU A 3 -6.32 -14.02 22.55
N PRO A 4 -7.22 -13.65 21.64
CA PRO A 4 -7.84 -14.59 20.71
C PRO A 4 -6.85 -15.24 19.75
N LEU A 5 -5.68 -14.63 19.54
CA LEU A 5 -4.60 -15.12 18.70
C LEU A 5 -3.45 -15.77 19.53
N ALA A 6 -3.64 -16.03 20.84
CA ALA A 6 -2.62 -16.72 21.65
C ALA A 6 -2.28 -18.09 21.04
N GLY A 7 -0.98 -18.31 20.79
CA GLY A 7 -0.45 -19.53 20.16
C GLY A 7 -0.62 -19.59 18.63
N ARG A 8 -1.20 -18.58 18.00
CA ARG A 8 -1.33 -18.48 16.54
C ARG A 8 -0.19 -17.68 15.92
N THR A 9 0.32 -18.17 14.80
CA THR A 9 1.36 -17.50 14.01
C THR A 9 0.72 -16.86 12.77
N VAL A 10 0.81 -15.53 12.66
CA VAL A 10 0.32 -14.77 11.52
C VAL A 10 1.49 -14.27 10.68
N VAL A 11 1.49 -14.62 9.40
CA VAL A 11 2.48 -14.14 8.43
C VAL A 11 1.99 -12.86 7.78
N VAL A 12 2.80 -11.80 7.87
CA VAL A 12 2.52 -10.49 7.27
C VAL A 12 3.43 -10.29 6.06
N THR A 13 2.81 -10.15 4.87
CA THR A 13 3.52 -10.05 3.58
C THR A 13 3.87 -8.62 3.17
N ARG A 14 3.51 -7.63 4.01
CA ARG A 14 3.75 -6.21 3.77
C ARG A 14 5.25 -5.88 3.86
N ALA A 15 5.69 -4.82 3.15
CA ALA A 15 7.05 -4.30 3.27
C ALA A 15 7.40 -4.02 4.75
N ALA A 16 8.59 -4.42 5.18
CA ALA A 16 8.99 -4.36 6.60
C ALA A 16 8.88 -2.93 7.17
N SER A 17 9.25 -1.90 6.39
CA SER A 17 9.15 -0.49 6.78
C SER A 17 7.71 0.00 7.03
N GLN A 18 6.69 -0.74 6.57
CA GLN A 18 5.28 -0.38 6.67
C GLN A 18 4.47 -1.36 7.52
N ALA A 19 5.11 -2.40 8.06
CA ALA A 19 4.41 -3.46 8.79
C ALA A 19 4.12 -3.10 10.26
N GLY A 20 4.79 -2.08 10.83
CA GLY A 20 4.80 -1.82 12.26
C GLY A 20 3.44 -1.66 12.91
N GLU A 21 2.53 -0.86 12.34
CA GLU A 21 1.17 -0.69 12.86
C GLU A 21 0.39 -2.01 12.84
N PHE A 22 0.46 -2.76 11.74
CA PHE A 22 -0.27 -4.02 11.61
C PHE A 22 0.26 -5.11 12.54
N VAL A 23 1.58 -5.16 12.71
CA VAL A 23 2.25 -6.06 13.68
C VAL A 23 1.77 -5.75 15.09
N ALA A 24 1.83 -4.49 15.51
CA ALA A 24 1.40 -4.07 16.85
C ALA A 24 -0.08 -4.41 17.12
N GLU A 25 -0.97 -4.23 16.14
CA GLU A 25 -2.38 -4.62 16.27
C GLU A 25 -2.54 -6.14 16.44
N LEU A 26 -1.86 -6.96 15.64
CA LEU A 26 -1.92 -8.43 15.75
C LEU A 26 -1.34 -8.93 17.07
N GLU A 27 -0.20 -8.38 17.51
CA GLU A 27 0.43 -8.71 18.79
C GLU A 27 -0.46 -8.31 19.99
N SER A 28 -1.24 -7.22 19.87
CA SER A 28 -2.19 -6.82 20.90
C SER A 28 -3.30 -7.86 21.13
N TYR A 29 -3.58 -8.69 20.13
CA TYR A 29 -4.48 -9.86 20.21
C TYR A 29 -3.77 -11.16 20.61
N GLY A 30 -2.46 -11.13 20.89
CA GLY A 30 -1.66 -12.28 21.33
C GLY A 30 -1.04 -13.10 20.21
N ALA A 31 -1.02 -12.62 18.96
CA ALA A 31 -0.42 -13.31 17.84
C ALA A 31 1.13 -13.35 17.93
N LYS A 32 1.71 -14.46 17.51
CA LYS A 32 3.10 -14.47 17.06
C LYS A 32 3.14 -13.98 15.61
N VAL A 33 3.79 -12.85 15.34
CA VAL A 33 3.86 -12.30 13.99
C VAL A 33 5.20 -12.62 13.34
N ILE A 34 5.15 -13.07 12.08
CA ILE A 34 6.32 -13.25 11.23
C ILE A 34 6.20 -12.30 10.05
N ILE A 35 7.11 -11.33 9.99
CA ILE A 35 7.19 -10.44 8.84
C ILE A 35 7.93 -11.16 7.72
N CYS A 36 7.22 -11.38 6.61
CA CYS A 36 7.75 -11.99 5.41
C CYS A 36 7.44 -11.07 4.21
N PRO A 37 8.22 -9.99 4.04
CA PRO A 37 7.93 -9.01 3.01
C PRO A 37 8.12 -9.65 1.65
N THR A 38 7.04 -9.76 0.87
CA THR A 38 7.11 -10.18 -0.53
C THR A 38 7.39 -9.00 -1.45
N ILE A 39 7.38 -7.79 -0.87
CA ILE A 39 7.70 -6.55 -1.55
C ILE A 39 8.66 -5.71 -0.71
N GLU A 40 9.52 -4.99 -1.41
CA GLU A 40 10.37 -3.93 -0.88
C GLU A 40 10.14 -2.66 -1.71
N ILE A 41 10.13 -1.51 -1.04
CA ILE A 41 10.09 -0.22 -1.72
C ILE A 41 11.55 0.20 -1.91
N ALA A 42 11.96 0.30 -3.16
CA ALA A 42 13.33 0.60 -3.54
C ALA A 42 13.41 1.90 -4.33
N GLU A 43 14.61 2.44 -4.43
CA GLU A 43 14.91 3.58 -5.30
C GLU A 43 14.59 3.27 -6.77
N PRO A 44 14.25 4.28 -7.58
CA PRO A 44 14.10 4.09 -9.01
C PRO A 44 15.43 3.62 -9.65
N GLU A 45 15.36 3.03 -10.83
CA GLU A 45 16.58 2.63 -11.57
C GLU A 45 17.40 3.83 -12.02
N SER A 46 16.75 4.95 -12.29
CA SER A 46 17.35 6.24 -12.60
C SER A 46 16.53 7.36 -11.96
N TYR A 47 17.23 8.34 -11.45
CA TYR A 47 16.66 9.59 -10.94
C TYR A 47 16.59 10.69 -12.00
N GLU A 48 17.10 10.48 -13.21
CA GLU A 48 17.28 11.50 -14.24
C GLU A 48 16.02 12.34 -14.46
N ARG A 49 14.88 11.71 -14.77
CA ARG A 49 13.62 12.42 -14.97
C ARG A 49 13.08 13.10 -13.71
N LEU A 50 13.30 12.51 -12.55
CA LEU A 50 12.90 13.11 -11.28
C LEU A 50 13.78 14.30 -10.95
N ASP A 51 15.08 14.23 -11.24
CA ASP A 51 16.02 15.34 -11.06
C ASP A 51 15.69 16.50 -11.99
N GLU A 52 15.45 16.22 -13.27
CA GLU A 52 15.00 17.23 -14.22
C GLU A 52 13.72 17.94 -13.75
N ALA A 53 12.74 17.18 -13.25
CA ALA A 53 11.50 17.75 -12.73
C ALA A 53 11.76 18.62 -11.49
N ILE A 54 12.64 18.18 -10.57
CA ILE A 54 13.02 18.95 -9.38
C ILE A 54 13.78 20.23 -9.77
N ASP A 55 14.68 20.18 -10.75
CA ASP A 55 15.43 21.34 -11.22
C ASP A 55 14.53 22.39 -11.92
N HIS A 56 13.33 21.97 -12.37
CA HIS A 56 12.34 22.81 -13.06
C HIS A 56 11.02 22.96 -12.30
N LEU A 57 11.04 22.86 -10.96
CA LEU A 57 9.84 22.89 -10.11
C LEU A 57 8.91 24.09 -10.40
N TYR A 58 9.47 25.29 -10.64
CA TYR A 58 8.70 26.50 -10.95
C TYR A 58 7.97 26.46 -12.28
N GLY A 59 8.17 25.42 -13.10
CA GLY A 59 7.44 25.17 -14.34
C GLY A 59 6.12 24.41 -14.13
N TYR A 60 5.83 23.94 -12.91
CA TYR A 60 4.62 23.20 -12.60
C TYR A 60 3.62 24.04 -11.83
N ASP A 61 2.35 23.92 -12.21
CA ASP A 61 1.22 24.50 -11.48
C ASP A 61 0.76 23.59 -10.33
N TRP A 62 0.92 22.27 -10.51
CA TRP A 62 0.49 21.26 -9.56
C TRP A 62 1.52 20.17 -9.32
N LEU A 63 1.60 19.74 -8.06
CA LEU A 63 2.31 18.55 -7.61
C LEU A 63 1.29 17.57 -7.01
N ILE A 64 1.14 16.39 -7.60
CA ILE A 64 0.11 15.42 -7.19
C ILE A 64 0.76 14.16 -6.61
N PHE A 65 0.41 13.83 -5.37
CA PHE A 65 0.85 12.61 -4.72
C PHE A 65 -0.27 11.59 -4.58
N THR A 66 -0.07 10.43 -5.19
CA THR A 66 -1.03 9.30 -5.15
C THR A 66 -0.60 8.19 -4.19
N SER A 67 0.47 8.37 -3.41
CA SER A 67 0.91 7.43 -2.37
C SER A 67 1.85 8.09 -1.37
N ALA A 68 1.86 7.58 -0.13
CA ALA A 68 2.80 8.01 0.92
C ALA A 68 4.27 7.71 0.56
N ASN A 69 4.52 6.65 -0.22
CA ASN A 69 5.88 6.34 -0.71
C ASN A 69 6.37 7.36 -1.72
N ALA A 70 5.49 7.82 -2.64
CA ALA A 70 5.86 8.86 -3.59
C ALA A 70 6.29 10.14 -2.87
N ILE A 71 5.57 10.54 -1.80
CA ILE A 71 5.94 11.69 -0.95
C ILE A 71 7.34 11.48 -0.35
N GLU A 72 7.56 10.34 0.29
CA GLU A 72 8.82 10.06 0.97
C GLU A 72 10.03 10.09 0.03
N TYR A 73 9.92 9.40 -1.10
CA TYR A 73 11.01 9.31 -2.05
C TYR A 73 11.24 10.64 -2.78
N PHE A 74 10.17 11.37 -3.08
CA PHE A 74 10.26 12.71 -3.67
C PHE A 74 10.96 13.69 -2.73
N LEU A 75 10.50 13.81 -1.49
CA LEU A 75 11.08 14.73 -0.50
C LEU A 75 12.52 14.36 -0.16
N ARG A 76 12.83 13.06 -0.07
CA ARG A 76 14.21 12.60 0.09
C ARG A 76 15.08 13.02 -1.08
N ARG A 77 14.59 12.90 -2.33
CA ARG A 77 15.33 13.32 -3.51
C ARG A 77 15.45 14.82 -3.61
N LEU A 78 14.40 15.57 -3.31
CA LEU A 78 14.39 17.02 -3.22
C LEU A 78 15.54 17.52 -2.30
N ASN A 79 15.60 16.98 -1.09
CA ASN A 79 16.65 17.29 -0.13
C ASN A 79 18.05 16.90 -0.64
N ALA A 80 18.20 15.73 -1.26
CA ALA A 80 19.47 15.27 -1.84
C ALA A 80 19.96 16.18 -2.99
N ARG A 81 19.04 16.85 -3.70
CA ARG A 81 19.35 17.89 -4.71
C ARG A 81 19.67 19.25 -4.09
N GLY A 82 19.54 19.40 -2.76
CA GLY A 82 19.77 20.67 -2.07
C GLY A 82 18.63 21.68 -2.24
N VAL A 83 17.48 21.26 -2.75
CA VAL A 83 16.28 22.08 -2.91
C VAL A 83 15.53 22.05 -1.59
N LYS A 84 15.13 23.21 -1.09
CA LYS A 84 14.42 23.33 0.18
C LYS A 84 12.92 23.02 -0.01
N VAL A 85 12.30 22.49 1.04
CA VAL A 85 10.87 22.16 1.01
C VAL A 85 9.98 23.39 0.84
N GLU A 86 10.43 24.56 1.30
CA GLU A 86 9.75 25.85 1.15
C GLU A 86 9.61 26.28 -0.32
N GLU A 87 10.40 25.73 -1.23
CA GLU A 87 10.25 25.98 -2.67
C GLU A 87 8.96 25.36 -3.25
N LEU A 88 8.35 24.42 -2.50
CA LEU A 88 7.03 23.85 -2.87
C LEU A 88 5.86 24.79 -2.54
N ASP A 89 6.05 25.87 -1.76
CA ASP A 89 5.00 26.82 -1.41
C ASP A 89 4.43 27.58 -2.63
N GLU A 90 5.20 27.65 -3.72
CA GLU A 90 4.79 28.28 -4.97
C GLU A 90 3.96 27.35 -5.89
N ILE A 91 3.85 26.05 -5.53
CA ILE A 91 3.20 25.01 -6.32
C ILE A 91 1.99 24.48 -5.54
N LYS A 92 0.84 24.34 -6.22
CA LYS A 92 -0.32 23.71 -5.57
C LYS A 92 -0.13 22.21 -5.39
N VAL A 93 -0.49 21.70 -4.21
CA VAL A 93 -0.26 20.30 -3.85
C VAL A 93 -1.59 19.57 -3.64
N CYS A 94 -1.73 18.42 -4.33
CA CYS A 94 -2.82 17.50 -4.14
C CYS A 94 -2.32 16.19 -3.53
N ALA A 95 -2.94 15.74 -2.44
CA ALA A 95 -2.70 14.45 -1.80
C ALA A 95 -3.91 13.53 -1.97
N ILE A 96 -3.69 12.26 -2.35
CA ILE A 96 -4.78 11.30 -2.63
C ILE A 96 -5.74 11.04 -1.47
N GLY A 97 -5.34 11.34 -0.24
CA GLY A 97 -6.15 11.11 0.95
C GLY A 97 -5.49 11.66 2.21
N GLN A 98 -6.20 11.56 3.34
CA GLN A 98 -5.83 12.20 4.60
C GLN A 98 -4.44 11.76 5.09
N ALA A 99 -4.12 10.47 5.10
CA ALA A 99 -2.82 9.98 5.57
C ALA A 99 -1.64 10.53 4.74
N SER A 100 -1.83 10.72 3.43
CA SER A 100 -0.83 11.35 2.55
C SER A 100 -0.71 12.85 2.83
N ALA A 101 -1.84 13.51 3.08
CA ALA A 101 -1.86 14.93 3.44
C ALA A 101 -1.17 15.18 4.79
N ASP A 102 -1.40 14.33 5.77
CA ASP A 102 -0.77 14.44 7.10
C ASP A 102 0.75 14.26 6.99
N LYS A 103 1.22 13.29 6.19
CA LYS A 103 2.66 13.09 5.91
C LYS A 103 3.31 14.33 5.23
N LEU A 104 2.60 15.00 4.33
CA LEU A 104 3.06 16.26 3.71
C LEU A 104 3.13 17.40 4.73
N ARG A 105 2.11 17.54 5.58
CA ARG A 105 2.06 18.55 6.64
C ARG A 105 3.16 18.36 7.68
N ASP A 106 3.45 17.11 8.05
CA ASP A 106 4.56 16.78 8.95
C ASP A 106 5.92 17.19 8.35
N ALA A 107 6.01 17.21 7.01
CA ALA A 107 7.17 17.72 6.27
C ALA A 107 7.07 19.23 5.95
N HIS A 108 6.13 19.96 6.56
CA HIS A 108 5.86 21.39 6.35
C HIS A 108 5.43 21.77 4.94
N VAL A 109 4.84 20.84 4.17
CA VAL A 109 4.28 21.10 2.85
C VAL A 109 2.79 21.42 2.99
N HIS A 110 2.35 22.56 2.41
CA HIS A 110 0.94 22.89 2.32
C HIS A 110 0.21 21.93 1.38
N VAL A 111 -1.05 21.59 1.69
CA VAL A 111 -1.87 20.71 0.85
C VAL A 111 -3.16 21.46 0.50
N ASP A 112 -3.33 21.76 -0.79
CA ASP A 112 -4.47 22.51 -1.31
C ASP A 112 -5.71 21.63 -1.52
N VAL A 113 -5.51 20.38 -2.00
CA VAL A 113 -6.62 19.48 -2.36
C VAL A 113 -6.43 18.10 -1.74
N ILE A 114 -7.49 17.63 -1.07
CA ILE A 114 -7.63 16.25 -0.60
C ILE A 114 -9.00 15.76 -1.09
N PRO A 115 -9.06 14.74 -1.98
CA PRO A 115 -10.32 14.21 -2.48
C PRO A 115 -11.12 13.48 -1.39
N SER A 116 -12.44 13.50 -1.48
CA SER A 116 -13.32 12.75 -0.59
C SER A 116 -13.21 11.23 -0.77
N GLN A 117 -12.75 10.78 -1.94
CA GLN A 117 -12.47 9.38 -2.24
C GLN A 117 -10.99 9.21 -2.58
N SER A 118 -10.27 8.41 -1.78
CA SER A 118 -8.82 8.16 -1.92
C SER A 118 -8.50 7.23 -3.10
N LYS A 119 -8.87 7.63 -4.31
CA LYS A 119 -8.61 6.91 -5.56
C LYS A 119 -8.35 7.90 -6.70
N ALA A 120 -7.80 7.42 -7.82
CA ALA A 120 -7.42 8.25 -8.96
C ALA A 120 -8.59 9.08 -9.52
N GLU A 121 -9.78 8.48 -9.59
CA GLU A 121 -11.02 9.14 -10.03
C GLU A 121 -11.43 10.28 -9.09
N GLY A 122 -11.26 10.06 -7.77
CA GLY A 122 -11.50 11.08 -6.75
C GLY A 122 -10.53 12.26 -6.87
N VAL A 123 -9.24 12.00 -7.15
CA VAL A 123 -8.23 13.05 -7.39
C VAL A 123 -8.61 13.89 -8.60
N PHE A 124 -8.97 13.28 -9.74
CA PHE A 124 -9.40 13.99 -10.94
C PHE A 124 -10.61 14.87 -10.68
N ALA A 125 -11.64 14.33 -10.01
CA ALA A 125 -12.86 15.08 -9.69
C ALA A 125 -12.58 16.28 -8.76
N ALA A 126 -11.79 16.07 -7.70
CA ALA A 126 -11.46 17.13 -6.74
C ALA A 126 -10.60 18.24 -7.36
N LEU A 127 -9.64 17.88 -8.23
CA LEU A 127 -8.87 18.88 -8.98
C LEU A 127 -9.75 19.70 -9.91
N SER A 128 -10.62 19.03 -10.69
CA SER A 128 -11.54 19.70 -11.59
C SER A 128 -12.47 20.67 -10.85
N GLU A 129 -12.99 20.27 -9.70
CA GLU A 129 -13.81 21.12 -8.82
C GLU A 129 -13.03 22.33 -8.31
N TYR A 130 -11.81 22.08 -7.83
CA TYR A 130 -10.96 23.15 -7.25
C TYR A 130 -10.61 24.23 -8.27
N VAL A 131 -10.32 23.86 -9.52
CA VAL A 131 -9.98 24.81 -10.57
C VAL A 131 -11.22 25.45 -11.24
N GLY A 132 -12.43 25.01 -10.92
CA GLY A 132 -13.68 25.58 -11.41
C GLY A 132 -14.23 24.93 -12.69
N GLY A 133 -13.80 23.70 -13.01
CA GLY A 133 -14.29 22.90 -14.13
C GLY A 133 -13.19 22.14 -14.85
N VAL A 134 -13.57 21.08 -15.58
CA VAL A 134 -12.61 20.25 -16.34
C VAL A 134 -11.87 21.07 -17.39
N GLU A 135 -12.52 22.06 -18.01
CA GLU A 135 -11.94 22.94 -19.03
C GLU A 135 -10.80 23.80 -18.49
N GLN A 136 -10.79 24.07 -17.16
CA GLN A 136 -9.76 24.86 -16.50
C GLN A 136 -8.48 24.04 -16.24
N LEU A 137 -8.51 22.73 -16.48
CA LEU A 137 -7.31 21.87 -16.45
C LEU A 137 -6.44 22.09 -17.70
N HIS A 138 -7.02 22.61 -18.78
CA HIS A 138 -6.31 22.84 -20.04
C HIS A 138 -5.09 23.77 -19.85
N GLY A 139 -3.94 23.30 -20.31
CA GLY A 139 -2.69 24.05 -20.28
C GLY A 139 -1.94 24.03 -18.93
N LEU A 140 -2.52 23.46 -17.87
CA LEU A 140 -1.82 23.27 -16.59
C LEU A 140 -0.67 22.28 -16.75
N ASN A 141 0.46 22.58 -16.10
CA ASN A 141 1.62 21.71 -16.02
C ASN A 141 1.57 20.97 -14.67
N ILE A 142 1.51 19.64 -14.72
CA ILE A 142 1.28 18.79 -13.55
C ILE A 142 2.44 17.84 -13.38
N LEU A 143 3.10 17.88 -12.23
CA LEU A 143 4.09 16.89 -11.83
C LEU A 143 3.42 15.78 -11.02
N LEU A 144 3.59 14.52 -11.46
CA LEU A 144 3.03 13.34 -10.82
C LEU A 144 4.13 12.32 -10.47
N PRO A 145 4.79 12.48 -9.30
CA PRO A 145 5.73 11.47 -8.81
C PRO A 145 4.97 10.20 -8.38
N ARG A 146 5.38 9.04 -8.90
CA ARG A 146 4.70 7.76 -8.57
C ARG A 146 5.65 6.56 -8.60
N ALA A 147 5.12 5.37 -8.33
CA ALA A 147 5.81 4.12 -8.55
C ALA A 147 6.13 3.90 -10.04
N ALA A 148 7.22 3.16 -10.34
CA ALA A 148 7.59 2.76 -11.69
C ALA A 148 6.44 2.02 -12.41
N ILE A 149 5.68 1.21 -11.67
CA ILE A 149 4.48 0.53 -12.16
C ILE A 149 3.27 1.09 -11.41
N GLY A 150 2.31 1.62 -12.15
CA GLY A 150 1.09 2.20 -11.59
C GLY A 150 -0.02 2.27 -12.62
N ARG A 151 -1.26 2.54 -12.17
CA ARG A 151 -2.42 2.70 -13.06
C ARG A 151 -2.33 4.02 -13.81
N ASP A 152 -2.63 4.00 -15.11
CA ASP A 152 -2.52 5.17 -15.99
C ASP A 152 -3.81 5.99 -16.11
N TYR A 153 -4.83 5.69 -15.29
CA TYR A 153 -6.10 6.42 -15.36
C TYR A 153 -5.92 7.92 -15.12
N LEU A 154 -5.27 8.31 -14.02
CA LEU A 154 -5.15 9.72 -13.64
C LEU A 154 -4.35 10.53 -14.67
N PRO A 155 -3.13 10.14 -15.09
CA PRO A 155 -2.43 10.91 -16.11
C PRO A 155 -3.22 11.00 -17.40
N LYS A 156 -3.82 9.92 -17.89
CA LYS A 156 -4.64 9.95 -19.12
C LYS A 156 -5.84 10.88 -19.00
N ALA A 157 -6.60 10.83 -17.90
CA ALA A 157 -7.76 11.69 -17.69
C ALA A 157 -7.38 13.19 -17.66
N LEU A 158 -6.22 13.52 -17.05
CA LEU A 158 -5.70 14.87 -17.01
C LEU A 158 -5.22 15.34 -18.41
N GLU A 159 -4.53 14.48 -19.15
CA GLU A 159 -4.08 14.75 -20.53
C GLU A 159 -5.29 14.92 -21.49
N GLU A 160 -6.33 14.09 -21.36
CA GLU A 160 -7.58 14.20 -22.11
C GLU A 160 -8.33 15.52 -21.82
N ALA A 161 -8.18 16.05 -20.59
CA ALA A 161 -8.67 17.37 -20.20
C ALA A 161 -7.75 18.52 -20.68
N GLY A 162 -6.66 18.23 -21.38
CA GLY A 162 -5.75 19.20 -21.96
C GLY A 162 -4.62 19.68 -21.04
N ALA A 163 -4.42 19.06 -19.90
CA ALA A 163 -3.24 19.30 -19.05
C ALA A 163 -1.97 18.68 -19.66
N ARG A 164 -0.81 19.19 -19.26
CA ARG A 164 0.49 18.56 -19.52
C ARG A 164 0.92 17.83 -18.25
N VAL A 165 1.06 16.49 -18.32
CA VAL A 165 1.36 15.68 -17.16
C VAL A 165 2.76 15.08 -17.27
N ASP A 166 3.64 15.50 -16.39
CA ASP A 166 4.96 14.90 -16.27
C ASP A 166 4.94 13.80 -15.20
N VAL A 167 4.87 12.56 -15.66
CA VAL A 167 4.87 11.38 -14.82
C VAL A 167 6.31 10.95 -14.57
N VAL A 168 6.77 11.05 -13.31
CA VAL A 168 8.14 10.71 -12.93
C VAL A 168 8.18 9.56 -11.94
N THR A 169 9.14 8.66 -12.12
CA THR A 169 9.34 7.54 -11.21
C THR A 169 10.06 8.01 -9.96
N ALA A 170 9.36 8.02 -8.83
CA ALA A 170 9.94 8.35 -7.54
C ALA A 170 10.48 7.11 -6.80
N TYR A 171 9.85 5.94 -7.00
CA TYR A 171 10.24 4.69 -6.37
C TYR A 171 9.81 3.49 -7.21
N ARG A 172 10.27 2.31 -6.85
CA ARG A 172 9.80 1.05 -7.40
C ARG A 172 9.45 0.06 -6.30
N THR A 173 8.55 -0.86 -6.61
CA THR A 173 8.24 -2.00 -5.76
C THR A 173 8.96 -3.20 -6.33
N VAL A 174 9.83 -3.82 -5.55
CA VAL A 174 10.64 -4.96 -5.94
C VAL A 174 10.44 -6.14 -5.01
N ILE A 175 10.80 -7.33 -5.44
CA ILE A 175 10.93 -8.49 -4.57
C ILE A 175 12.25 -8.35 -3.80
N PRO A 176 12.29 -8.54 -2.47
CA PRO A 176 13.52 -8.47 -1.70
C PRO A 176 14.55 -9.48 -2.20
N GLU A 177 15.76 -9.04 -2.51
CA GLU A 177 16.83 -9.90 -3.02
C GLU A 177 17.29 -10.95 -1.99
N ASN A 178 17.16 -10.65 -0.70
CA ASN A 178 17.64 -11.50 0.41
C ASN A 178 16.56 -12.43 0.98
N LEU A 179 15.44 -12.62 0.29
CA LEU A 179 14.38 -13.50 0.78
C LEU A 179 14.78 -14.98 0.63
N ASP A 180 14.97 -15.65 1.75
CA ASP A 180 15.23 -17.10 1.79
C ASP A 180 13.94 -17.88 1.48
N ARG A 181 13.80 -18.30 0.22
CA ARG A 181 12.65 -19.08 -0.28
C ARG A 181 12.48 -20.40 0.45
N GLY A 182 13.57 -21.06 0.80
CA GLY A 182 13.52 -22.35 1.52
C GLY A 182 12.96 -22.18 2.93
N ARG A 183 13.43 -21.16 3.64
CA ARG A 183 12.91 -20.81 4.96
C ARG A 183 11.45 -20.37 4.91
N LEU A 184 11.07 -19.60 3.91
CA LEU A 184 9.68 -19.17 3.67
C LEU A 184 8.77 -20.39 3.45
N SER A 185 9.17 -21.29 2.55
CA SER A 185 8.41 -22.54 2.27
C SER A 185 8.24 -23.40 3.51
N ALA A 186 9.31 -23.63 4.27
CA ALA A 186 9.26 -24.43 5.49
C ALA A 186 8.37 -23.77 6.57
N MET A 187 8.39 -22.45 6.67
CA MET A 187 7.54 -21.69 7.59
C MET A 187 6.06 -21.80 7.20
N LEU A 188 5.73 -21.62 5.93
CA LEU A 188 4.35 -21.72 5.44
C LEU A 188 3.80 -23.13 5.59
N ALA A 189 4.62 -24.17 5.34
CA ALA A 189 4.19 -25.57 5.43
C ALA A 189 4.01 -26.08 6.88
N GLY A 190 4.62 -25.46 7.87
CA GLY A 190 4.66 -26.07 9.20
C GLY A 190 4.38 -25.16 10.41
N SER A 191 4.33 -23.85 10.23
CA SER A 191 4.28 -22.91 11.36
C SER A 191 3.30 -21.77 11.20
N ALA A 192 2.77 -21.53 9.99
CA ALA A 192 1.85 -20.44 9.73
C ALA A 192 0.40 -20.89 9.92
N ASP A 193 -0.34 -20.26 10.82
CA ASP A 193 -1.79 -20.46 10.94
C ASP A 193 -2.53 -19.57 9.95
N CYS A 194 -2.04 -18.35 9.71
CA CYS A 194 -2.67 -17.37 8.84
C CYS A 194 -1.62 -16.60 8.03
N ILE A 195 -1.96 -16.26 6.80
CA ILE A 195 -1.20 -15.30 5.98
C ILE A 195 -2.09 -14.10 5.63
N ALA A 196 -1.56 -12.89 5.80
CA ALA A 196 -2.29 -11.65 5.57
C ALA A 196 -1.72 -10.89 4.38
N PHE A 197 -2.57 -10.69 3.37
CA PHE A 197 -2.28 -9.90 2.17
C PHE A 197 -2.92 -8.50 2.28
N THR A 198 -2.09 -7.47 2.26
CA THR A 198 -2.53 -6.07 2.36
C THR A 198 -2.53 -5.34 1.01
N SER A 199 -2.18 -6.03 -0.09
CA SER A 199 -2.27 -5.51 -1.46
C SER A 199 -2.20 -6.64 -2.49
N SER A 200 -2.72 -6.40 -3.69
CA SER A 200 -2.62 -7.32 -4.83
C SER A 200 -1.18 -7.64 -5.22
N SER A 201 -0.27 -6.68 -5.07
CA SER A 201 1.15 -6.89 -5.38
C SER A 201 1.81 -7.90 -4.46
N THR A 202 1.40 -7.98 -3.18
CA THR A 202 1.96 -8.99 -2.26
C THR A 202 1.57 -10.42 -2.65
N VAL A 203 0.36 -10.61 -3.18
CA VAL A 203 -0.08 -11.90 -3.73
C VAL A 203 0.73 -12.27 -4.97
N LYS A 204 0.80 -11.35 -5.95
CA LYS A 204 1.53 -11.55 -7.21
C LYS A 204 3.01 -11.85 -6.97
N ASN A 205 3.63 -11.12 -6.05
CA ASN A 205 5.03 -11.32 -5.75
C ASN A 205 5.28 -12.62 -4.98
N LEU A 206 4.35 -13.07 -4.13
CA LEU A 206 4.44 -14.40 -3.52
C LEU A 206 4.41 -15.49 -4.60
N ALA A 207 3.52 -15.38 -5.58
CA ALA A 207 3.42 -16.33 -6.70
C ALA A 207 4.71 -16.34 -7.55
N LEU A 208 5.27 -15.16 -7.84
CA LEU A 208 6.57 -15.05 -8.52
C LEU A 208 7.71 -15.67 -7.71
N LEU A 209 7.71 -15.52 -6.39
CA LEU A 209 8.71 -16.14 -5.52
C LEU A 209 8.71 -17.66 -5.58
N PHE A 210 7.54 -18.27 -5.76
CA PHE A 210 7.38 -19.72 -5.86
C PHE A 210 7.33 -20.21 -7.31
N ASP A 211 7.52 -19.31 -8.27
CA ASP A 211 7.45 -19.61 -9.72
C ASP A 211 6.17 -20.37 -10.08
N THR A 212 5.03 -19.86 -9.61
CA THR A 212 3.74 -20.50 -9.81
C THR A 212 2.64 -19.48 -10.13
N HIS A 213 1.63 -19.93 -10.86
CA HIS A 213 0.37 -19.19 -11.05
C HIS A 213 -0.76 -19.69 -10.14
N ASP A 214 -0.49 -20.71 -9.31
CA ASP A 214 -1.44 -21.28 -8.36
C ASP A 214 -0.77 -21.45 -7.00
N LEU A 215 -1.22 -20.64 -6.02
CA LEU A 215 -0.71 -20.65 -4.66
C LEU A 215 -1.43 -21.65 -3.74
N SER A 216 -2.44 -22.36 -4.20
CA SER A 216 -3.26 -23.26 -3.37
C SER A 216 -2.43 -24.35 -2.69
N ASN A 217 -1.44 -24.91 -3.41
CA ASN A 217 -0.53 -25.91 -2.86
C ASN A 217 0.51 -25.30 -1.89
N VAL A 218 0.98 -24.08 -2.19
CA VAL A 218 1.99 -23.37 -1.37
C VAL A 218 1.42 -22.98 0.00
N LEU A 219 0.13 -22.62 0.02
CA LEU A 219 -0.59 -22.15 1.21
C LEU A 219 -1.61 -23.17 1.73
N SER A 220 -1.42 -24.45 1.39
CA SER A 220 -2.33 -25.52 1.85
C SER A 220 -2.36 -25.59 3.38
N GLY A 221 -3.55 -25.50 3.96
CA GLY A 221 -3.75 -25.52 5.40
C GLY A 221 -3.49 -24.18 6.12
N VAL A 222 -3.18 -23.10 5.39
CA VAL A 222 -3.00 -21.76 5.93
C VAL A 222 -4.27 -20.94 5.70
N THR A 223 -4.79 -20.28 6.73
CA THR A 223 -5.93 -19.34 6.62
C THR A 223 -5.52 -18.10 5.83
N ILE A 224 -6.32 -17.74 4.84
CA ILE A 224 -6.03 -16.61 3.93
C ILE A 224 -6.82 -15.37 4.33
N ALA A 225 -6.12 -14.30 4.69
CA ALA A 225 -6.70 -13.01 5.05
C ALA A 225 -6.32 -11.93 4.01
N CYS A 226 -7.33 -11.26 3.43
CA CYS A 226 -7.15 -10.18 2.46
C CYS A 226 -7.75 -8.88 2.98
N ILE A 227 -7.05 -7.75 2.76
CA ILE A 227 -7.46 -6.44 3.30
C ILE A 227 -8.75 -5.89 2.66
N GLY A 228 -9.06 -6.29 1.42
CA GLY A 228 -10.23 -5.77 0.69
C GLY A 228 -10.39 -6.37 -0.70
N ASP A 229 -11.45 -5.94 -1.38
CA ASP A 229 -11.98 -6.56 -2.62
C ASP A 229 -10.94 -6.76 -3.73
N VAL A 230 -10.10 -5.75 -3.99
CA VAL A 230 -9.08 -5.83 -5.06
C VAL A 230 -8.02 -6.88 -4.75
N THR A 231 -7.61 -7.00 -3.48
CA THR A 231 -6.66 -8.02 -3.04
C THR A 231 -7.29 -9.40 -3.06
N THR A 232 -8.54 -9.51 -2.62
CA THR A 232 -9.35 -10.74 -2.66
C THR A 232 -9.51 -11.26 -4.08
N ALA A 233 -9.92 -10.40 -5.03
CA ALA A 233 -10.04 -10.78 -6.43
C ALA A 233 -8.70 -11.30 -7.00
N THR A 234 -7.59 -10.60 -6.72
CA THR A 234 -6.28 -11.06 -7.13
C THR A 234 -5.90 -12.40 -6.50
N ALA A 235 -6.15 -12.59 -5.20
CA ALA A 235 -5.83 -13.85 -4.53
C ALA A 235 -6.62 -15.03 -5.12
N ALA A 236 -7.88 -14.82 -5.47
CA ALA A 236 -8.72 -15.81 -6.16
C ALA A 236 -8.17 -16.16 -7.56
N GLU A 237 -7.64 -15.20 -8.34
CA GLU A 237 -6.96 -15.45 -9.62
C GLU A 237 -5.75 -16.38 -9.47
N TYR A 238 -5.11 -16.40 -8.29
CA TYR A 238 -3.99 -17.28 -7.96
C TYR A 238 -4.41 -18.54 -7.19
N GLY A 239 -5.67 -18.97 -7.31
CA GLY A 239 -6.19 -20.24 -6.78
C GLY A 239 -6.46 -20.24 -5.27
N LEU A 240 -6.43 -19.11 -4.59
CA LEU A 240 -6.65 -19.04 -3.15
C LEU A 240 -8.14 -18.90 -2.82
N HIS A 241 -8.58 -19.66 -1.82
CA HIS A 241 -9.84 -19.43 -1.13
C HIS A 241 -9.60 -18.40 -0.01
N ILE A 242 -10.42 -17.37 0.06
CA ILE A 242 -10.26 -16.31 1.05
C ILE A 242 -11.19 -16.57 2.23
N ASP A 243 -10.59 -16.74 3.42
CA ASP A 243 -11.30 -17.03 4.66
C ASP A 243 -11.71 -15.76 5.40
N ILE A 244 -10.89 -14.70 5.30
CA ILE A 244 -11.05 -13.47 6.07
C ILE A 244 -10.92 -12.25 5.17
N GLN A 245 -11.96 -11.40 5.21
CA GLN A 245 -11.94 -10.06 4.63
C GLN A 245 -12.70 -9.09 5.53
N PRO A 246 -12.12 -7.96 5.96
CA PRO A 246 -12.83 -6.97 6.76
C PRO A 246 -13.79 -6.14 5.90
N ALA A 247 -14.77 -5.51 6.54
CA ALA A 247 -15.70 -4.59 5.86
C ALA A 247 -15.04 -3.27 5.44
N GLN A 248 -13.96 -2.87 6.12
CA GLN A 248 -13.16 -1.68 5.78
C GLN A 248 -11.72 -2.10 5.53
N SER A 249 -11.15 -1.62 4.41
CA SER A 249 -9.80 -1.97 3.95
C SER A 249 -8.70 -1.24 4.74
N THR A 250 -8.65 -1.44 6.06
CA THR A 250 -7.60 -0.92 6.94
C THR A 250 -6.87 -2.06 7.65
N VAL A 251 -5.61 -1.86 8.02
CA VAL A 251 -4.81 -2.88 8.75
C VAL A 251 -5.41 -3.19 10.11
N LYS A 252 -6.01 -2.20 10.77
CA LYS A 252 -6.68 -2.35 12.07
C LYS A 252 -7.92 -3.24 11.96
N GLU A 253 -8.78 -3.00 10.98
CA GLU A 253 -9.96 -3.85 10.78
C GLU A 253 -9.59 -5.25 10.28
N LEU A 254 -8.49 -5.40 9.52
CA LEU A 254 -7.98 -6.71 9.13
C LEU A 254 -7.47 -7.50 10.36
N ALA A 255 -6.70 -6.88 11.26
CA ALA A 255 -6.24 -7.53 12.49
C ALA A 255 -7.42 -7.97 13.36
N LYS A 256 -8.43 -7.11 13.51
CA LYS A 256 -9.66 -7.41 14.25
C LYS A 256 -10.48 -8.54 13.61
N ALA A 257 -10.55 -8.58 12.27
CA ALA A 257 -11.24 -9.66 11.55
C ALA A 257 -10.52 -11.01 11.75
N ILE A 258 -9.17 -11.03 11.68
CA ILE A 258 -8.36 -12.23 11.99
C ILE A 258 -8.63 -12.69 13.43
N ALA A 259 -8.57 -11.79 14.40
CA ALA A 259 -8.85 -12.12 15.80
C ALA A 259 -10.26 -12.69 16.00
N SER A 260 -11.25 -12.11 15.33
CA SER A 260 -12.66 -12.56 15.40
C SER A 260 -12.87 -13.95 14.78
N TYR A 261 -12.15 -14.26 13.70
CA TYR A 261 -12.19 -15.56 13.03
C TYR A 261 -11.76 -16.68 14.00
N TYR A 262 -10.59 -16.53 14.62
CA TYR A 262 -10.08 -17.53 15.55
C TYR A 262 -10.81 -17.59 16.91
N THR A 263 -11.53 -16.55 17.27
CA THR A 263 -12.44 -16.61 18.44
C THR A 263 -13.62 -17.54 18.20
N LYS A 264 -14.14 -17.58 16.96
CA LYS A 264 -15.30 -18.43 16.59
C LYS A 264 -14.90 -19.90 16.39
N GLU A 265 -13.64 -20.19 16.07
CA GLU A 265 -13.12 -21.55 15.88
C GLU A 265 -12.79 -22.30 17.19
N LYS A 266 -12.78 -21.63 18.36
CA LYS A 266 -12.61 -22.35 19.62
C LYS A 266 -13.88 -23.18 19.87
N PRO A 267 -13.82 -24.54 19.82
CA PRO A 267 -14.95 -25.35 20.28
C PRO A 267 -15.15 -25.07 21.78
N SER A 268 -16.40 -24.90 22.18
CA SER A 268 -16.78 -24.86 23.59
C SER A 268 -16.35 -26.18 24.23
N THR A 269 -15.23 -26.14 24.96
CA THR A 269 -14.90 -27.22 25.90
C THR A 269 -15.77 -27.11 27.12
N ASP A 270 -17.05 -27.48 26.95
CA ASP A 270 -17.87 -27.88 28.06
C ASP A 270 -17.43 -29.28 28.49
N TYR A 271 -16.45 -29.36 29.35
CA TYR A 271 -16.27 -30.49 30.22
C TYR A 271 -17.35 -30.37 31.30
N THR A 272 -18.50 -30.99 31.07
CA THR A 272 -19.38 -31.43 32.16
C THR A 272 -18.61 -32.50 32.92
N GLU A 273 -18.00 -32.14 34.04
CA GLU A 273 -17.71 -33.06 35.11
C GLU A 273 -19.05 -33.59 35.63
N SER A 274 -19.34 -34.83 35.28
CA SER A 274 -20.41 -35.61 35.95
C SER A 274 -19.73 -36.40 37.03
N ALA A 275 -20.10 -36.05 38.25
CA ALA A 275 -19.83 -36.81 39.47
C ALA A 275 -20.43 -38.24 39.46
#